data_9ab20a28ef4d76b056e71b64a7977c23
#
_entry.id   9ab20a28ef4d76b056e71b64a7977c23
#
_cell.length_a   1.000
_cell.length_b   1.000
_cell.length_c   1.000
_cell.angle_alpha   90.00
_cell.angle_beta   90.00
_cell.angle_gamma   90.00
#
_symmetry.space_group_name_H-M   'P 1'
#
loop_
_entity.id
_entity.type
_entity.pdbx_description
1 polymer ?
#
loop_
_entity_poly.entity_id
_entity_poly.type
_entity_poly.pdbx_seq_one_letter_code
_entity_poly.pdbx_strand_id
1 'polypeptide(L)'
;MIDRKGFYEMKEYRVGGHEASFLPDGNWKMVWSDEFDGTELDRTKWDYRLSMMGKRHPAWTDKGVRLDGKSNAVFSILLEDGRPVSSQLQTGYNFMDEPVVATKFGHDALQWNIGKLKKDLYTHKFGYYECRCKLQQKPEGWWSAFWVQSPIIGASLDPAETGTELDIMECFHHGVIAGHNAFTGGYGLDSKRASVGGVKDLDMTVFHRFGMKWDETGYTFYIDGKEDGHIDQYISRHPEFILISTEVKGYRYEDHQPVKEAFEIIGKDEFIVDYVRVFDPVKE
;
A
#
# COMPACT_ATOMS: atom_id res chain seq x y z
N MET A 1 12.96 28.02 31.76
CA MET A 1 11.70 27.84 31.01
C MET A 1 12.09 27.04 29.76
N ILE A 2 11.85 25.76 29.79
CA ILE A 2 12.17 24.84 28.66
C ILE A 2 10.99 24.90 27.70
N ASP A 3 11.25 25.37 26.49
CA ASP A 3 10.26 25.41 25.43
C ASP A 3 9.94 23.96 25.02
N ARG A 4 8.72 23.51 25.36
CA ARG A 4 8.22 22.17 25.07
C ARG A 4 7.64 22.10 23.67
N LYS A 5 8.42 22.37 22.65
CA LYS A 5 8.22 21.89 21.28
C LYS A 5 9.48 21.11 20.91
N GLY A 6 9.48 19.84 21.30
CA GLY A 6 10.50 18.92 20.83
C GLY A 6 10.42 18.83 19.30
N PHE A 7 11.29 19.54 18.63
CA PHE A 7 11.60 19.26 17.23
C PHE A 7 12.34 17.92 17.25
N TYR A 8 11.64 16.85 16.91
CA TYR A 8 12.33 15.60 16.59
C TYR A 8 13.12 15.85 15.31
N GLU A 9 14.44 15.81 15.42
CA GLU A 9 15.33 15.93 14.29
C GLU A 9 15.30 14.58 13.55
N MET A 10 14.56 14.55 12.41
CA MET A 10 14.48 13.35 11.57
C MET A 10 15.85 13.00 11.04
N LYS A 11 16.22 11.75 11.17
CA LYS A 11 17.49 11.24 10.69
C LYS A 11 17.40 10.88 9.20
N GLU A 12 18.19 11.54 8.38
CA GLU A 12 18.32 11.16 6.96
C GLU A 12 19.10 9.86 6.79
N TYR A 13 18.58 8.97 5.96
CA TYR A 13 19.27 7.76 5.53
C TYR A 13 19.40 7.76 4.00
N ARG A 14 20.64 7.76 3.49
CA ARG A 14 20.91 7.86 2.06
C ARG A 14 21.30 6.50 1.48
N VAL A 15 20.74 6.19 0.32
CA VAL A 15 21.03 4.99 -0.46
C VAL A 15 21.65 5.42 -1.78
N GLY A 16 22.94 5.20 -1.94
CA GLY A 16 23.66 5.58 -3.18
C GLY A 16 23.41 7.04 -3.57
N GLY A 17 23.03 7.25 -4.82
CA GLY A 17 22.67 8.57 -5.38
C GLY A 17 21.19 8.94 -5.26
N HIS A 18 20.39 8.10 -4.60
CA HIS A 18 18.95 8.30 -4.46
C HIS A 18 18.59 9.30 -3.36
N GLU A 19 17.37 9.77 -3.37
CA GLU A 19 16.80 10.63 -2.34
C GLU A 19 16.83 9.96 -0.96
N ALA A 20 17.05 10.75 0.09
CA ALA A 20 17.13 10.23 1.44
C ALA A 20 15.77 9.78 1.97
N SER A 21 15.77 8.71 2.77
CA SER A 21 14.68 8.38 3.67
C SER A 21 14.69 9.27 4.90
N PHE A 22 13.53 9.50 5.50
CA PHE A 22 13.38 10.20 6.77
C PHE A 22 12.99 9.21 7.86
N LEU A 23 13.96 8.83 8.69
CA LEU A 23 13.77 7.80 9.70
C LEU A 23 13.35 8.39 11.05
N PRO A 24 12.46 7.74 11.79
CA PRO A 24 12.16 8.11 13.17
C PRO A 24 13.37 7.87 14.07
N ASP A 25 13.30 8.39 15.32
CA ASP A 25 14.35 8.23 16.31
C ASP A 25 14.81 6.76 16.45
N GLY A 26 16.10 6.59 16.67
CA GLY A 26 16.74 5.30 16.85
C GLY A 26 17.82 5.02 15.79
N ASN A 27 18.35 3.80 15.85
CA ASN A 27 19.31 3.29 14.88
C ASN A 27 18.60 2.29 13.96
N TRP A 28 18.71 2.50 12.67
CA TRP A 28 18.00 1.72 11.66
C TRP A 28 18.95 1.12 10.64
N LYS A 29 18.63 -0.06 10.17
CA LYS A 29 19.31 -0.76 9.09
C LYS A 29 18.30 -1.10 8.01
N MET A 30 18.54 -0.69 6.78
CA MET A 30 17.73 -1.09 5.63
C MET A 30 17.85 -2.61 5.42
N VAL A 31 16.71 -3.28 5.30
CA VAL A 31 16.62 -4.74 5.10
C VAL A 31 16.01 -5.11 3.76
N TRP A 32 15.28 -4.22 3.14
CA TRP A 32 14.74 -4.38 1.80
C TRP A 32 14.48 -3.03 1.15
N SER A 33 14.64 -2.95 -0.15
CA SER A 33 14.24 -1.78 -0.93
C SER A 33 13.98 -2.12 -2.38
N ASP A 34 13.27 -1.24 -3.05
CA ASP A 34 13.31 -1.05 -4.48
C ASP A 34 13.39 0.44 -4.81
N GLU A 35 14.44 0.79 -5.53
CA GLU A 35 14.70 2.14 -6.01
C GLU A 35 14.17 2.33 -7.45
N PHE A 36 13.53 1.31 -7.99
CA PHE A 36 12.99 1.25 -9.36
C PHE A 36 13.99 1.65 -10.45
N ASP A 37 15.24 1.29 -10.22
CA ASP A 37 16.31 1.47 -11.20
C ASP A 37 16.06 0.63 -12.46
N GLY A 38 16.54 1.13 -13.60
CA GLY A 38 16.40 0.40 -14.86
C GLY A 38 15.12 0.73 -15.64
N THR A 39 14.70 -0.20 -16.50
CA THR A 39 13.59 -0.01 -17.46
C THR A 39 12.53 -1.09 -17.38
N GLU A 40 12.75 -2.12 -16.58
CA GLU A 40 11.84 -3.25 -16.39
C GLU A 40 11.63 -3.51 -14.90
N LEU A 41 10.40 -3.87 -14.54
CA LEU A 41 10.03 -4.19 -13.17
C LEU A 41 10.76 -5.46 -12.70
N ASP A 42 11.38 -5.40 -11.54
CA ASP A 42 12.01 -6.58 -10.91
C ASP A 42 10.93 -7.57 -10.44
N ARG A 43 10.72 -8.60 -11.24
CA ARG A 43 9.73 -9.66 -10.97
C ARG A 43 10.13 -10.59 -9.81
N THR A 44 11.32 -10.44 -9.25
CA THR A 44 11.72 -11.13 -8.02
C THR A 44 11.25 -10.40 -6.76
N LYS A 45 10.92 -9.12 -6.89
CA LYS A 45 10.39 -8.27 -5.82
C LYS A 45 8.88 -8.04 -5.93
N TRP A 46 8.36 -7.91 -7.16
CA TRP A 46 6.99 -7.49 -7.42
C TRP A 46 6.22 -8.44 -8.33
N ASP A 47 4.96 -8.65 -8.00
CA ASP A 47 3.97 -9.23 -8.90
C ASP A 47 2.77 -8.29 -9.06
N TYR A 48 1.92 -8.53 -10.05
CA TYR A 48 0.68 -7.79 -10.22
C TYR A 48 -0.46 -8.46 -9.45
N ARG A 49 -1.19 -7.67 -8.68
CA ARG A 49 -2.47 -8.11 -8.11
C ARG A 49 -3.54 -7.97 -9.17
N LEU A 50 -4.09 -9.08 -9.61
CA LEU A 50 -5.05 -9.11 -10.71
C LEU A 50 -6.42 -9.66 -10.30
N SER A 51 -6.53 -10.18 -9.10
CA SER A 51 -7.75 -10.79 -8.58
C SER A 51 -8.09 -10.24 -7.20
N MET A 52 -9.36 -10.22 -6.89
CA MET A 52 -9.91 -9.86 -5.58
C MET A 52 -11.01 -10.83 -5.21
N MET A 53 -10.97 -11.35 -3.98
CA MET A 53 -11.97 -12.29 -3.46
C MET A 53 -12.21 -13.48 -4.40
N GLY A 54 -11.12 -14.09 -4.87
CA GLY A 54 -11.14 -15.27 -5.73
C GLY A 54 -11.55 -15.04 -7.19
N LYS A 55 -11.74 -13.79 -7.61
CA LYS A 55 -12.17 -13.44 -8.97
C LYS A 55 -11.22 -12.44 -9.63
N ARG A 56 -10.98 -12.62 -10.92
CA ARG A 56 -10.28 -11.62 -11.74
C ARG A 56 -11.03 -10.28 -11.66
N HIS A 57 -10.34 -9.24 -11.27
CA HIS A 57 -10.95 -7.91 -11.18
C HIS A 57 -11.01 -7.25 -12.57
N PRO A 58 -12.17 -6.72 -12.99
CA PRO A 58 -12.34 -6.21 -14.36
C PRO A 58 -11.58 -4.92 -14.65
N ALA A 59 -11.16 -4.19 -13.60
CA ALA A 59 -10.44 -2.93 -13.73
C ALA A 59 -8.93 -3.06 -13.51
N TRP A 60 -8.37 -4.27 -13.32
CA TRP A 60 -6.95 -4.44 -13.02
C TRP A 60 -6.20 -5.08 -14.18
N THR A 61 -5.03 -4.50 -14.49
CA THR A 61 -4.14 -4.92 -15.56
C THR A 61 -2.69 -5.04 -15.07
N ASP A 62 -1.89 -5.82 -15.79
CA ASP A 62 -0.44 -5.92 -15.61
C ASP A 62 0.36 -5.00 -16.53
N LYS A 63 -0.30 -4.01 -17.16
CA LYS A 63 0.33 -3.11 -18.16
C LYS A 63 0.40 -1.66 -17.74
N GLY A 64 -0.25 -1.28 -16.64
CA GLY A 64 -0.37 0.12 -16.21
C GLY A 64 0.83 0.66 -15.43
N VAL A 65 1.91 -0.13 -15.28
CA VAL A 65 3.15 0.29 -14.63
C VAL A 65 4.30 0.22 -15.63
N ARG A 66 5.08 1.29 -15.69
CA ARG A 66 6.35 1.36 -16.43
C ARG A 66 7.45 1.93 -15.54
N LEU A 67 8.69 1.52 -15.76
CA LEU A 67 9.84 2.24 -15.20
C LEU A 67 10.29 3.31 -16.21
N ASP A 68 10.59 4.51 -15.71
CA ASP A 68 10.91 5.66 -16.57
C ASP A 68 12.40 5.76 -16.93
N GLY A 69 13.24 4.85 -16.40
CA GLY A 69 14.70 4.87 -16.56
C GLY A 69 15.38 5.97 -15.75
N LYS A 70 14.67 6.58 -14.81
CA LYS A 70 15.17 7.64 -13.90
C LYS A 70 14.83 7.31 -12.46
N SER A 71 14.83 6.01 -12.13
CA SER A 71 14.52 5.50 -10.79
C SER A 71 13.09 5.79 -10.35
N ASN A 72 12.10 5.64 -11.25
CA ASN A 72 10.70 5.77 -10.87
C ASN A 72 9.85 4.66 -11.49
N ALA A 73 8.92 4.12 -10.70
CA ALA A 73 7.77 3.37 -11.18
C ALA A 73 6.60 4.32 -11.42
N VAL A 74 6.11 4.36 -12.65
CA VAL A 74 5.04 5.26 -13.09
C VAL A 74 3.79 4.45 -13.35
N PHE A 75 2.75 4.73 -12.57
CA PHE A 75 1.42 4.14 -12.71
C PHE A 75 0.53 5.07 -13.56
N SER A 76 -0.23 4.49 -14.46
CA SER A 76 -1.15 5.22 -15.34
C SER A 76 -2.45 4.43 -15.53
N ILE A 77 -3.54 5.14 -15.78
CA ILE A 77 -4.79 4.53 -16.24
C ILE A 77 -4.69 4.28 -17.75
N LEU A 78 -5.00 3.06 -18.12
CA LEU A 78 -5.05 2.63 -19.51
C LEU A 78 -6.50 2.37 -19.95
N LEU A 79 -6.70 2.26 -21.26
CA LEU A 79 -7.96 1.80 -21.84
C LEU A 79 -7.77 0.38 -22.40
N GLU A 80 -8.44 -0.60 -21.82
CA GLU A 80 -8.50 -1.97 -22.31
C GLU A 80 -9.95 -2.37 -22.57
N ASP A 81 -10.24 -2.90 -23.74
CA ASP A 81 -11.59 -3.31 -24.16
C ASP A 81 -12.69 -2.27 -23.91
N GLY A 82 -12.33 -0.98 -24.10
CA GLY A 82 -13.22 0.15 -23.89
C GLY A 82 -13.44 0.53 -22.42
N ARG A 83 -12.66 0.01 -21.49
CA ARG A 83 -12.76 0.27 -20.04
C ARG A 83 -11.46 0.85 -19.48
N PRO A 84 -11.54 1.84 -18.60
CA PRO A 84 -10.38 2.29 -17.83
C PRO A 84 -9.92 1.17 -16.90
N VAL A 85 -8.62 0.89 -16.91
CA VAL A 85 -7.98 -0.12 -16.05
C VAL A 85 -6.74 0.46 -15.38
N SER A 86 -6.39 -0.07 -14.22
CA SER A 86 -5.26 0.33 -13.41
C SER A 86 -4.41 -0.86 -12.98
N SER A 87 -3.28 -0.62 -12.35
CA SER A 87 -2.39 -1.67 -11.86
C SER A 87 -2.16 -1.59 -10.36
N GLN A 88 -1.94 -2.75 -9.77
CA GLN A 88 -1.51 -2.90 -8.40
C GLN A 88 -0.26 -3.79 -8.36
N LEU A 89 0.79 -3.33 -7.69
CA LEU A 89 1.99 -4.12 -7.40
C LEU A 89 1.92 -4.67 -5.99
N GLN A 90 2.39 -5.91 -5.82
CA GLN A 90 2.42 -6.59 -4.52
C GLN A 90 3.70 -7.41 -4.37
N THR A 91 4.21 -7.50 -3.14
CA THR A 91 5.36 -8.35 -2.80
C THR A 91 4.95 -9.70 -2.20
N GLY A 92 3.67 -9.94 -2.05
CA GLY A 92 3.10 -11.18 -1.51
C GLY A 92 1.67 -11.38 -1.98
N TYR A 93 0.99 -12.36 -1.42
CA TYR A 93 -0.31 -12.80 -1.91
C TYR A 93 -1.29 -13.04 -0.77
N ASN A 94 -2.47 -12.44 -0.86
CA ASN A 94 -3.56 -12.73 0.04
C ASN A 94 -4.28 -14.00 -0.40
N PHE A 95 -4.51 -14.95 0.51
CA PHE A 95 -5.21 -16.19 0.21
C PHE A 95 -6.63 -15.97 -0.34
N MET A 96 -7.29 -14.88 0.05
CA MET A 96 -8.64 -14.56 -0.41
C MET A 96 -8.68 -14.09 -1.86
N ASP A 97 -7.57 -13.64 -2.42
CA ASP A 97 -7.49 -13.15 -3.81
C ASP A 97 -7.23 -14.27 -4.82
N GLU A 98 -6.77 -15.43 -4.35
CA GLU A 98 -6.52 -16.58 -5.23
C GLU A 98 -7.84 -17.18 -5.71
N PRO A 99 -7.94 -17.52 -7.01
CA PRO A 99 -9.13 -18.19 -7.54
C PRO A 99 -9.39 -19.51 -6.82
N VAL A 100 -10.57 -19.63 -6.24
CA VAL A 100 -10.99 -20.87 -5.58
C VAL A 100 -11.53 -21.82 -6.64
N VAL A 101 -10.97 -23.01 -6.73
CA VAL A 101 -11.55 -24.08 -7.53
C VAL A 101 -12.87 -24.49 -6.87
N ALA A 102 -13.98 -24.43 -7.61
CA ALA A 102 -15.28 -24.88 -7.15
C ALA A 102 -15.17 -26.27 -6.52
N THR A 103 -15.58 -26.42 -5.27
CA THR A 103 -15.58 -27.70 -4.58
C THR A 103 -16.81 -28.50 -5.02
N LYS A 104 -16.76 -29.81 -4.90
CA LYS A 104 -17.90 -30.72 -5.16
C LYS A 104 -19.16 -30.39 -4.33
N PHE A 105 -19.06 -29.50 -3.37
CA PHE A 105 -20.16 -29.04 -2.50
C PHE A 105 -20.81 -27.74 -2.96
N GLY A 106 -20.35 -27.15 -4.09
CA GLY A 106 -20.97 -25.94 -4.66
C GLY A 106 -20.73 -24.66 -3.88
N HIS A 107 -19.77 -24.62 -2.98
CA HIS A 107 -19.42 -23.41 -2.23
C HIS A 107 -18.32 -22.65 -2.97
N ASP A 108 -18.62 -21.44 -3.40
CA ASP A 108 -17.72 -20.59 -4.20
C ASP A 108 -16.56 -20.01 -3.38
N ALA A 109 -16.71 -19.88 -2.08
CA ALA A 109 -15.61 -19.51 -1.19
C ALA A 109 -15.97 -19.90 0.25
N LEU A 110 -15.17 -20.75 0.84
CA LEU A 110 -15.16 -20.92 2.28
C LEU A 110 -14.07 -20.00 2.81
N GLN A 111 -14.45 -18.90 3.45
CA GLN A 111 -13.50 -17.90 3.99
C GLN A 111 -12.46 -18.53 4.95
N TRP A 112 -12.80 -19.65 5.57
CA TRP A 112 -11.89 -20.40 6.43
C TRP A 112 -11.02 -21.43 5.68
N ASN A 113 -11.27 -21.65 4.42
CA ASN A 113 -10.46 -22.55 3.61
C ASN A 113 -9.25 -21.77 3.12
N ILE A 114 -8.24 -21.65 3.98
CA ILE A 114 -6.92 -21.21 3.56
C ILE A 114 -6.49 -22.22 2.51
N GLY A 115 -6.77 -21.93 1.27
CA GLY A 115 -6.32 -22.70 0.14
C GLY A 115 -4.80 -22.73 0.07
N LYS A 116 -4.27 -23.18 -1.04
CA LYS A 116 -2.84 -23.18 -1.25
C LYS A 116 -2.32 -21.74 -1.25
N LEU A 117 -1.59 -21.37 -0.20
CA LEU A 117 -0.87 -20.09 -0.16
C LEU A 117 0.19 -20.09 -1.27
N LYS A 118 0.24 -19.02 -2.05
CA LYS A 118 1.39 -18.71 -2.90
C LYS A 118 2.59 -18.37 -2.02
N LYS A 119 3.79 -18.65 -2.52
CA LYS A 119 5.01 -18.21 -1.88
C LYS A 119 5.18 -16.72 -2.13
N ASP A 120 5.23 -15.93 -1.06
CA ASP A 120 5.51 -14.51 -1.13
C ASP A 120 6.91 -14.24 -1.70
N LEU A 121 7.04 -13.12 -2.38
CA LEU A 121 8.33 -12.59 -2.84
C LEU A 121 9.04 -11.91 -1.68
N TYR A 122 8.30 -11.13 -0.88
CA TYR A 122 8.78 -10.52 0.35
C TYR A 122 7.62 -10.27 1.31
N THR A 123 7.81 -10.68 2.56
CA THR A 123 6.98 -10.30 3.71
C THR A 123 7.89 -9.87 4.83
N HIS A 124 7.42 -8.96 5.66
CA HIS A 124 8.19 -8.50 6.81
C HIS A 124 7.28 -8.16 7.98
N LYS A 125 7.79 -8.30 9.20
CA LYS A 125 7.08 -8.01 10.43
C LYS A 125 7.83 -6.96 11.22
N PHE A 126 7.12 -5.92 11.66
CA PHE A 126 7.68 -4.79 12.39
C PHE A 126 8.64 -3.94 11.53
N GLY A 127 9.31 -2.97 12.13
CA GLY A 127 10.25 -2.11 11.43
C GLY A 127 9.67 -0.77 11.00
N TYR A 128 10.36 -0.10 10.08
CA TYR A 128 9.92 1.14 9.48
C TYR A 128 9.78 0.96 7.96
N TYR A 129 8.63 1.32 7.44
CA TYR A 129 8.30 1.24 6.01
C TYR A 129 8.17 2.65 5.46
N GLU A 130 8.77 2.94 4.34
CA GLU A 130 8.67 4.25 3.70
C GLU A 130 8.53 4.11 2.19
N CYS A 131 7.59 4.87 1.64
CA CYS A 131 7.43 5.11 0.22
C CYS A 131 7.59 6.60 -0.07
N ARG A 132 8.44 6.95 -1.06
CA ARG A 132 8.51 8.29 -1.60
C ARG A 132 7.80 8.32 -2.94
N CYS A 133 6.77 9.14 -3.05
CA CYS A 133 5.96 9.19 -4.26
C CYS A 133 5.43 10.60 -4.54
N LYS A 134 5.08 10.83 -5.81
CA LYS A 134 4.33 12.00 -6.26
C LYS A 134 2.93 11.55 -6.69
N LEU A 135 1.92 12.15 -6.08
CA LEU A 135 0.54 11.76 -6.25
C LEU A 135 -0.05 12.22 -7.58
N GLN A 136 -1.06 11.50 -8.03
CA GLN A 136 -1.86 11.86 -9.19
C GLN A 136 -2.56 13.22 -8.99
N GLN A 137 -2.67 14.01 -10.05
CA GLN A 137 -3.26 15.35 -9.99
C GLN A 137 -4.80 15.36 -10.08
N LYS A 138 -5.40 14.26 -10.53
CA LYS A 138 -6.86 14.12 -10.73
C LYS A 138 -7.42 12.89 -10.05
N PRO A 139 -7.40 12.84 -8.72
CA PRO A 139 -7.86 11.67 -7.96
C PRO A 139 -9.38 11.44 -8.04
N GLU A 140 -10.14 12.27 -8.75
CA GLU A 140 -11.57 12.08 -8.98
C GLU A 140 -11.86 10.82 -9.80
N GLY A 141 -10.97 10.45 -10.73
CA GLY A 141 -11.12 9.27 -11.59
C GLY A 141 -10.51 7.98 -11.01
N TRP A 142 -9.56 8.11 -10.11
CA TRP A 142 -8.82 6.99 -9.53
C TRP A 142 -8.21 7.37 -8.19
N TRP A 143 -7.78 6.37 -7.38
CA TRP A 143 -6.98 6.63 -6.19
C TRP A 143 -5.71 5.81 -6.20
N SER A 144 -4.73 6.28 -5.45
CA SER A 144 -3.47 5.60 -5.19
C SER A 144 -3.36 5.26 -3.71
N ALA A 145 -2.63 4.17 -3.41
CA ALA A 145 -2.34 3.77 -2.05
C ALA A 145 -0.95 3.13 -1.94
N PHE A 146 -0.33 3.33 -0.76
CA PHE A 146 0.79 2.56 -0.25
C PHE A 146 0.37 1.94 1.08
N TRP A 147 0.39 0.61 1.15
CA TRP A 147 -0.18 -0.15 2.23
C TRP A 147 0.48 -1.51 2.39
N VAL A 148 0.24 -2.17 3.52
CA VAL A 148 0.69 -3.54 3.77
C VAL A 148 -0.46 -4.42 4.20
N GLN A 149 -0.38 -5.71 3.92
CA GLN A 149 -1.44 -6.66 4.23
C GLN A 149 -0.87 -8.03 4.61
N SER A 150 -1.53 -8.69 5.54
CA SER A 150 -1.19 -10.08 5.87
C SER A 150 -1.68 -11.04 4.79
N PRO A 151 -0.86 -12.05 4.42
CA PRO A 151 -1.27 -13.12 3.51
C PRO A 151 -2.50 -13.91 3.96
N ILE A 152 -2.79 -13.91 5.26
CA ILE A 152 -3.87 -14.68 5.87
C ILE A 152 -4.88 -13.80 6.64
N ILE A 153 -4.96 -12.52 6.33
CA ILE A 153 -5.96 -11.62 6.92
C ILE A 153 -7.36 -12.22 6.75
N GLY A 154 -8.16 -12.18 7.81
CA GLY A 154 -9.52 -12.72 7.79
C GLY A 154 -9.65 -14.23 8.01
N ALA A 155 -8.54 -14.97 8.14
CA ALA A 155 -8.60 -16.37 8.56
C ALA A 155 -9.01 -16.53 10.04
N SER A 156 -8.78 -15.51 10.86
CA SER A 156 -9.40 -15.32 12.18
C SER A 156 -9.70 -13.84 12.43
N LEU A 157 -10.35 -13.54 13.55
CA LEU A 157 -10.62 -12.16 13.98
C LEU A 157 -9.49 -11.59 14.87
N ASP A 158 -8.52 -12.41 15.23
CA ASP A 158 -7.37 -11.99 16.04
C ASP A 158 -6.24 -11.44 15.14
N PRO A 159 -5.98 -10.13 15.16
CA PRO A 159 -4.91 -9.53 14.37
C PRO A 159 -3.51 -10.01 14.77
N ALA A 160 -3.33 -10.46 16.01
CA ALA A 160 -2.05 -11.01 16.43
C ALA A 160 -1.73 -12.36 15.75
N GLU A 161 -2.75 -13.13 15.38
CA GLU A 161 -2.62 -14.42 14.70
C GLU A 161 -2.60 -14.27 13.17
N THR A 162 -3.49 -13.46 12.62
CA THR A 162 -3.74 -13.43 11.18
C THR A 162 -3.41 -12.10 10.52
N GLY A 163 -2.87 -11.16 11.29
CA GLY A 163 -2.41 -9.87 10.77
C GLY A 163 -3.54 -8.90 10.43
N THR A 164 -3.16 -7.87 9.74
CA THR A 164 -4.01 -6.71 9.43
C THR A 164 -3.85 -6.29 7.97
N GLU A 165 -4.63 -5.28 7.59
CA GLU A 165 -4.37 -4.36 6.49
C GLU A 165 -4.04 -3.01 7.10
N LEU A 166 -2.93 -2.41 6.68
CA LEU A 166 -2.46 -1.12 7.18
C LEU A 166 -2.29 -0.15 6.02
N ASP A 167 -3.18 0.85 5.96
CA ASP A 167 -3.11 1.90 4.95
C ASP A 167 -2.18 3.01 5.42
N ILE A 168 -0.98 3.06 4.83
CA ILE A 168 0.05 4.06 5.17
C ILE A 168 -0.22 5.36 4.41
N MET A 169 -0.69 5.28 3.18
CA MET A 169 -1.11 6.41 2.36
C MET A 169 -2.25 6.02 1.46
N GLU A 170 -3.32 6.79 1.47
CA GLU A 170 -4.41 6.72 0.50
C GLU A 170 -4.79 8.13 0.02
N CYS A 171 -4.89 8.29 -1.30
CA CYS A 171 -5.27 9.54 -1.93
C CYS A 171 -6.52 9.37 -2.80
N PHE A 172 -7.67 9.81 -2.28
CA PHE A 172 -8.98 9.77 -2.97
C PHE A 172 -9.41 11.13 -3.52
N HIS A 173 -8.90 12.22 -2.97
CA HIS A 173 -9.30 13.58 -3.29
C HIS A 173 -8.07 14.48 -3.45
N HIS A 174 -8.19 15.49 -4.29
CA HIS A 174 -7.09 16.42 -4.57
C HIS A 174 -6.60 17.10 -3.29
N GLY A 175 -5.29 17.04 -3.06
CA GLY A 175 -4.63 17.60 -1.87
C GLY A 175 -4.93 16.90 -0.55
N VAL A 176 -5.64 15.78 -0.57
CA VAL A 176 -6.07 15.08 0.66
C VAL A 176 -5.45 13.71 0.74
N ILE A 177 -4.72 13.46 1.82
CA ILE A 177 -4.40 12.11 2.28
C ILE A 177 -5.45 11.70 3.29
N ALA A 178 -6.11 10.58 3.03
CA ALA A 178 -7.04 9.98 3.98
C ALA A 178 -6.31 9.60 5.28
N GLY A 179 -7.06 9.46 6.37
CA GLY A 179 -6.47 8.98 7.61
C GLY A 179 -5.86 7.59 7.44
N HIS A 180 -4.77 7.36 8.16
CA HIS A 180 -4.13 6.05 8.21
C HIS A 180 -5.04 5.04 8.90
N ASN A 181 -5.09 3.81 8.41
CA ASN A 181 -6.01 2.80 8.91
C ASN A 181 -5.29 1.51 9.32
N ALA A 182 -5.88 0.84 10.32
CA ALA A 182 -5.58 -0.55 10.66
C ALA A 182 -6.90 -1.34 10.63
N PHE A 183 -7.01 -2.28 9.68
CA PHE A 183 -8.15 -3.17 9.56
C PHE A 183 -7.80 -4.58 10.04
N THR A 184 -8.73 -5.23 10.74
CA THR A 184 -8.62 -6.63 11.16
C THR A 184 -9.88 -7.41 10.81
N GLY A 185 -9.75 -8.75 10.72
CA GLY A 185 -10.87 -9.64 10.43
C GLY A 185 -11.22 -9.74 8.95
N GLY A 186 -10.36 -9.27 8.06
CA GLY A 186 -10.57 -9.30 6.61
C GLY A 186 -11.68 -8.35 6.17
N TYR A 187 -12.42 -8.74 5.14
CA TYR A 187 -13.46 -7.90 4.51
C TYR A 187 -14.88 -8.33 4.89
N GLY A 188 -15.04 -9.16 5.92
CA GLY A 188 -16.35 -9.64 6.38
C GLY A 188 -17.07 -8.64 7.29
N LEU A 189 -18.29 -9.03 7.73
CA LEU A 189 -19.14 -8.20 8.60
C LEU A 189 -18.52 -7.95 9.99
N ASP A 190 -17.64 -8.83 10.44
CA ASP A 190 -16.94 -8.73 11.72
C ASP A 190 -15.64 -7.95 11.64
N SER A 191 -15.30 -7.41 10.49
CA SER A 191 -14.10 -6.58 10.31
C SER A 191 -14.19 -5.34 11.21
N LYS A 192 -13.02 -4.93 11.74
CA LYS A 192 -12.90 -3.74 12.58
C LYS A 192 -11.82 -2.83 12.03
N ARG A 193 -11.95 -1.55 12.32
CA ARG A 193 -11.02 -0.51 11.88
C ARG A 193 -10.68 0.44 13.01
N ALA A 194 -9.41 0.79 13.12
CA ALA A 194 -8.93 2.00 13.78
C ALA A 194 -8.38 2.96 12.73
N SER A 195 -8.53 4.26 12.95
CA SER A 195 -8.08 5.29 12.02
C SER A 195 -7.49 6.47 12.77
N VAL A 196 -6.46 7.10 12.18
CA VAL A 196 -5.80 8.28 12.77
C VAL A 196 -5.20 9.17 11.67
N GLY A 197 -4.97 10.44 11.99
CA GLY A 197 -4.24 11.36 11.11
C GLY A 197 -4.99 11.73 9.83
N GLY A 198 -4.20 12.00 8.82
CA GLY A 198 -4.63 12.50 7.53
C GLY A 198 -4.34 13.99 7.34
N VAL A 199 -4.07 14.37 6.09
CA VAL A 199 -3.68 15.74 5.73
C VAL A 199 -4.65 16.30 4.69
N LYS A 200 -4.95 17.61 4.80
CA LYS A 200 -5.65 18.40 3.79
C LYS A 200 -4.70 19.44 3.20
N ASP A 201 -4.92 19.80 1.97
CA ASP A 201 -4.14 20.80 1.23
C ASP A 201 -2.66 20.40 0.98
N LEU A 202 -2.40 19.08 0.79
CA LEU A 202 -1.09 18.58 0.40
C LEU A 202 -0.73 19.06 -1.02
N ASP A 203 0.49 19.52 -1.22
CA ASP A 203 0.99 19.87 -2.55
C ASP A 203 1.29 18.64 -3.39
N MET A 204 0.36 18.23 -4.25
CA MET A 204 0.50 17.04 -5.09
C MET A 204 1.49 17.22 -6.26
N THR A 205 2.08 18.40 -6.45
CA THR A 205 3.04 18.65 -7.55
C THR A 205 4.45 18.20 -7.24
N VAL A 206 4.75 17.88 -5.97
CA VAL A 206 6.06 17.45 -5.48
C VAL A 206 6.02 16.02 -4.93
N PHE A 207 7.18 15.44 -4.71
CA PHE A 207 7.30 14.15 -4.04
C PHE A 207 7.16 14.30 -2.53
N HIS A 208 6.42 13.40 -1.92
CA HIS A 208 6.25 13.25 -0.47
C HIS A 208 6.74 11.89 -0.01
N ARG A 209 7.08 11.78 1.27
CA ARG A 209 7.43 10.53 1.95
C ARG A 209 6.31 10.14 2.90
N PHE A 210 5.80 8.94 2.73
CA PHE A 210 4.80 8.33 3.60
C PHE A 210 5.44 7.16 4.31
N GLY A 211 5.47 7.21 5.64
CA GLY A 211 6.14 6.21 6.45
C GLY A 211 5.27 5.66 7.56
N MET A 212 5.59 4.45 7.99
CA MET A 212 4.98 3.79 9.15
C MET A 212 6.06 3.07 9.95
N LYS A 213 6.17 3.40 11.23
CA LYS A 213 6.86 2.58 12.22
C LYS A 213 5.86 1.61 12.81
N TRP A 214 6.16 0.34 12.72
CA TRP A 214 5.37 -0.75 13.28
C TRP A 214 6.21 -1.53 14.28
N ASP A 215 5.72 -1.66 15.51
CA ASP A 215 6.35 -2.45 16.57
C ASP A 215 5.29 -3.15 17.45
N GLU A 216 5.71 -3.75 18.56
CA GLU A 216 4.82 -4.47 19.47
C GLU A 216 3.79 -3.58 20.17
N THR A 217 3.96 -2.26 20.13
CA THR A 217 3.12 -1.27 20.81
C THR A 217 2.11 -0.59 19.90
N GLY A 218 2.27 -0.72 18.57
CA GLY A 218 1.34 -0.14 17.59
C GLY A 218 2.02 0.32 16.29
N TYR A 219 1.33 1.25 15.64
CA TYR A 219 1.72 1.83 14.37
C TYR A 219 1.80 3.35 14.49
N THR A 220 2.96 3.92 14.20
CA THR A 220 3.12 5.38 14.13
C THR A 220 3.34 5.78 12.68
N PHE A 221 2.50 6.68 12.18
CA PHE A 221 2.52 7.11 10.79
C PHE A 221 3.20 8.47 10.64
N TYR A 222 3.86 8.66 9.50
CA TYR A 222 4.66 9.85 9.21
C TYR A 222 4.40 10.36 7.79
N ILE A 223 4.32 11.68 7.64
CA ILE A 223 4.30 12.37 6.34
C ILE A 223 5.47 13.35 6.32
N ASP A 224 6.36 13.21 5.34
CA ASP A 224 7.61 13.99 5.22
C ASP A 224 8.41 14.05 6.52
N GLY A 225 8.48 12.90 7.20
CA GLY A 225 9.21 12.76 8.44
C GLY A 225 8.53 13.35 9.69
N LYS A 226 7.35 13.90 9.57
CA LYS A 226 6.56 14.37 10.72
C LYS A 226 5.54 13.32 11.10
N GLU A 227 5.44 13.03 12.40
CA GLU A 227 4.40 12.16 12.92
C GLU A 227 3.02 12.73 12.62
N ASP A 228 2.16 11.92 12.01
CA ASP A 228 0.78 12.26 11.67
C ASP A 228 -0.24 11.53 12.56
N GLY A 229 0.17 10.47 13.24
CA GLY A 229 -0.68 9.80 14.23
C GLY A 229 -0.18 8.42 14.64
N HIS A 230 -0.81 7.89 15.68
CA HIS A 230 -0.48 6.60 16.27
C HIS A 230 -1.73 5.75 16.52
N ILE A 231 -1.69 4.47 16.16
CA ILE A 231 -2.72 3.46 16.43
C ILE A 231 -2.10 2.40 17.34
N ASP A 232 -2.71 2.17 18.50
CA ASP A 232 -2.33 1.16 19.51
C ASP A 232 -3.32 -0.02 19.56
N GLN A 233 -4.19 -0.13 18.56
CA GLN A 233 -5.22 -1.16 18.44
C GLN A 233 -4.93 -2.08 17.25
N TYR A 234 -5.45 -3.30 17.33
CA TYR A 234 -5.37 -4.29 16.24
C TYR A 234 -3.95 -4.55 15.75
N ILE A 235 -3.01 -4.71 16.71
CA ILE A 235 -1.59 -4.86 16.40
C ILE A 235 -1.32 -6.23 15.81
N SER A 236 -0.89 -6.24 14.56
CA SER A 236 -0.43 -7.44 13.88
C SER A 236 0.88 -7.96 14.47
N ARG A 237 0.98 -9.28 14.59
CA ARG A 237 2.23 -9.99 14.89
C ARG A 237 2.61 -10.95 13.77
N HIS A 238 1.89 -10.86 12.64
CA HIS A 238 2.13 -11.67 11.46
C HIS A 238 2.95 -10.87 10.42
N PRO A 239 3.88 -11.48 9.68
CA PRO A 239 4.55 -10.81 8.56
C PRO A 239 3.54 -10.37 7.51
N GLU A 240 3.72 -9.17 6.98
CA GLU A 240 2.84 -8.58 5.98
C GLU A 240 3.60 -8.23 4.70
N PHE A 241 2.94 -8.30 3.57
CA PHE A 241 3.49 -7.93 2.28
C PHE A 241 3.11 -6.50 1.90
N ILE A 242 3.90 -5.89 1.03
CA ILE A 242 3.75 -4.51 0.60
C ILE A 242 2.89 -4.46 -0.65
N LEU A 243 2.03 -3.45 -0.73
CA LEU A 243 1.27 -3.10 -1.93
C LEU A 243 1.46 -1.62 -2.29
N ILE A 244 1.61 -1.38 -3.58
CA ILE A 244 1.44 -0.08 -4.21
C ILE A 244 0.31 -0.24 -5.21
N SER A 245 -0.76 0.46 -4.99
CA SER A 245 -1.95 0.26 -5.80
C SER A 245 -2.48 1.54 -6.40
N THR A 246 -3.06 1.40 -7.58
CA THR A 246 -3.96 2.37 -8.15
C THR A 246 -5.27 1.67 -8.49
N GLU A 247 -6.39 2.36 -8.26
CA GLU A 247 -7.69 1.79 -8.52
C GLU A 247 -8.60 2.79 -9.23
N VAL A 248 -9.21 2.37 -10.33
CA VAL A 248 -10.22 3.15 -11.05
C VAL A 248 -11.46 3.26 -10.19
N LYS A 249 -11.94 4.47 -9.94
CA LYS A 249 -13.17 4.70 -9.17
C LYS A 249 -14.40 4.23 -9.92
N GLY A 250 -15.40 3.81 -9.14
CA GLY A 250 -16.70 3.37 -9.63
C GLY A 250 -16.91 1.87 -9.58
N TYR A 251 -15.90 1.05 -9.82
CA TYR A 251 -16.05 -0.41 -9.82
C TYR A 251 -16.50 -1.00 -8.47
N ARG A 252 -16.27 -0.31 -7.37
CA ARG A 252 -16.76 -0.69 -6.04
C ARG A 252 -18.13 -0.08 -5.71
N TYR A 253 -18.70 0.75 -6.59
CA TYR A 253 -20.03 1.31 -6.43
C TYR A 253 -21.11 0.31 -6.86
N GLU A 254 -22.35 0.61 -6.54
CA GLU A 254 -23.46 -0.31 -6.74
C GLU A 254 -23.65 -0.76 -8.21
N ASP A 255 -23.38 0.14 -9.15
CA ASP A 255 -23.46 -0.13 -10.59
C ASP A 255 -22.24 -0.85 -11.17
N HIS A 256 -21.15 -0.95 -10.39
CA HIS A 256 -19.86 -1.54 -10.80
C HIS A 256 -19.31 -1.00 -12.12
N GLN A 257 -19.54 0.29 -12.40
CA GLN A 257 -19.05 0.98 -13.60
C GLN A 257 -17.99 2.02 -13.24
N PRO A 258 -17.01 2.26 -14.12
CA PRO A 258 -16.04 3.32 -13.90
C PRO A 258 -16.72 4.69 -13.96
N VAL A 259 -16.29 5.60 -13.10
CA VAL A 259 -16.73 6.99 -13.17
C VAL A 259 -16.26 7.66 -14.46
N LYS A 260 -17.00 8.68 -14.93
CA LYS A 260 -16.63 9.38 -16.18
C LYS A 260 -15.25 10.04 -16.12
N GLU A 261 -14.85 10.54 -14.95
CA GLU A 261 -13.55 11.17 -14.71
C GLU A 261 -12.39 10.20 -14.99
N ALA A 262 -12.60 8.90 -14.84
CA ALA A 262 -11.59 7.89 -15.14
C ALA A 262 -11.25 7.83 -16.65
N PHE A 263 -12.21 8.09 -17.52
CA PHE A 263 -11.97 8.16 -18.97
C PHE A 263 -11.20 9.44 -19.37
N GLU A 264 -11.37 10.51 -18.62
CA GLU A 264 -10.75 11.81 -18.92
C GLU A 264 -9.24 11.83 -18.64
N ILE A 265 -8.77 10.95 -17.75
CA ILE A 265 -7.38 10.89 -17.27
C ILE A 265 -6.52 9.83 -17.98
N ILE A 266 -7.10 9.01 -18.86
CA ILE A 266 -6.36 7.96 -19.59
C ILE A 266 -5.15 8.57 -20.30
N GLY A 267 -3.94 8.11 -19.93
CA GLY A 267 -2.67 8.57 -20.49
C GLY A 267 -2.32 10.05 -20.20
N LYS A 268 -3.00 10.69 -19.24
CA LYS A 268 -2.81 12.12 -18.93
C LYS A 268 -2.45 12.40 -17.48
N ASP A 269 -2.62 11.46 -16.59
CA ASP A 269 -2.33 11.60 -15.17
C ASP A 269 -1.51 10.41 -14.70
N GLU A 270 -0.61 10.64 -13.77
CA GLU A 270 0.36 9.64 -13.31
C GLU A 270 0.51 9.70 -11.79
N PHE A 271 0.59 8.52 -11.18
CA PHE A 271 1.10 8.33 -9.83
C PHE A 271 2.53 7.79 -9.94
N ILE A 272 3.50 8.48 -9.36
CA ILE A 272 4.92 8.22 -9.57
C ILE A 272 5.55 7.81 -8.24
N VAL A 273 6.17 6.65 -8.18
CA VAL A 273 6.86 6.12 -7.01
C VAL A 273 8.36 6.11 -7.27
N ASP A 274 9.10 6.83 -6.44
CA ASP A 274 10.56 6.93 -6.50
C ASP A 274 11.22 5.71 -5.83
N TYR A 275 10.81 5.39 -4.61
CA TYR A 275 11.28 4.20 -3.91
C TYR A 275 10.29 3.64 -2.90
N VAL A 276 10.51 2.38 -2.54
CA VAL A 276 9.97 1.75 -1.33
C VAL A 276 11.10 1.13 -0.54
N ARG A 277 11.17 1.41 0.77
CA ARG A 277 12.24 0.93 1.65
C ARG A 277 11.68 0.41 2.96
N VAL A 278 12.33 -0.65 3.47
CA VAL A 278 12.00 -1.25 4.78
C VAL A 278 13.27 -1.29 5.63
N PHE A 279 13.11 -0.93 6.90
CA PHE A 279 14.20 -0.84 7.86
C PHE A 279 13.87 -1.59 9.14
N ASP A 280 14.87 -2.26 9.70
CA ASP A 280 14.83 -2.83 11.04
C ASP A 280 15.52 -1.93 12.06
N PRO A 281 15.02 -1.88 13.31
CA PRO A 281 15.76 -1.24 14.38
C PRO A 281 17.02 -2.05 14.70
N VAL A 282 18.13 -1.36 14.83
CA VAL A 282 19.40 -1.95 15.28
C VAL A 282 19.35 -1.97 16.82
N LYS A 283 19.36 -3.18 17.37
CA LYS A 283 19.49 -3.35 18.83
C LYS A 283 20.92 -2.95 19.25
N GLU A 284 20.99 -2.10 20.27
CA GLU A 284 22.26 -1.75 20.93
C GLU A 284 22.89 -2.96 21.62
#